data_2f8f9b8dcb19c6255dd7c2cc51ac4786
#
_entry.id   2f8f9b8dcb19c6255dd7c2cc51ac4786
#
_cell.length_a   1.000
_cell.length_b   1.000
_cell.length_c   1.000
_cell.angle_alpha   90.00
_cell.angle_beta   90.00
_cell.angle_gamma   90.00
#
_symmetry.space_group_name_H-M   'P 1'
#
loop_
_entity.id
_entity.type
_entity.pdbx_description
1 polymer ?
#
loop_
_entity_poly.entity_id
_entity_poly.type
_entity_poly.pdbx_seq_one_letter_code
_entity_poly.pdbx_strand_id
1 'polypeptide(L)'
;MIIDFKKIAPKQVDGFKGGDGPFITRLADDGKVKIMLNVLPAGSSIGLHTHTGNCEVMYILKGTITFICDGKTETAHAGDVHYCPAGHEHTAKNQTTEDAEFFAIVPETR
;
A
#
# COMPACT_ATOMS: atom_id res chain seq x y z
N MET A 1 6.29 18.30 -12.13
CA MET A 1 4.90 18.08 -12.54
C MET A 1 4.02 17.86 -11.32
N ILE A 2 2.76 18.18 -11.42
CA ILE A 2 1.79 17.94 -10.34
C ILE A 2 1.00 16.69 -10.67
N ILE A 3 0.87 15.79 -9.69
CA ILE A 3 -0.04 14.66 -9.75
C ILE A 3 -1.23 15.02 -8.86
N ASP A 4 -2.39 15.25 -9.49
CA ASP A 4 -3.61 15.59 -8.76
C ASP A 4 -4.49 14.34 -8.67
N PHE A 5 -4.47 13.69 -7.53
CA PHE A 5 -5.24 12.47 -7.31
C PHE A 5 -6.75 12.67 -7.44
N LYS A 6 -7.24 13.89 -7.22
CA LYS A 6 -8.68 14.19 -7.41
C LYS A 6 -9.12 13.99 -8.86
N LYS A 7 -8.18 14.07 -9.82
CA LYS A 7 -8.44 13.87 -11.25
C LYS A 7 -8.23 12.44 -11.71
N ILE A 8 -7.79 11.55 -10.81
CA ILE A 8 -7.60 10.12 -11.09
C ILE A 8 -8.78 9.37 -10.50
N ALA A 9 -9.56 8.69 -11.36
CA ALA A 9 -10.67 7.89 -10.87
C ALA A 9 -10.17 6.75 -9.98
N PRO A 10 -10.80 6.52 -8.81
CA PRO A 10 -10.42 5.39 -7.97
C PRO A 10 -10.76 4.07 -8.65
N LYS A 11 -9.88 3.09 -8.48
CA LYS A 11 -10.09 1.73 -8.96
C LYS A 11 -10.18 0.80 -7.76
N GLN A 12 -11.24 0.00 -7.71
CA GLN A 12 -11.39 -1.04 -6.70
C GLN A 12 -10.85 -2.37 -7.24
N VAL A 13 -10.01 -3.02 -6.46
CA VAL A 13 -9.45 -4.34 -6.75
C VAL A 13 -9.81 -5.26 -5.59
N ASP A 14 -10.57 -6.31 -5.86
CA ASP A 14 -10.93 -7.29 -4.85
C ASP A 14 -9.85 -8.37 -4.78
N GLY A 15 -9.42 -8.72 -3.57
CA GLY A 15 -8.40 -9.75 -3.37
C GLY A 15 -7.02 -9.35 -3.89
N PHE A 16 -6.64 -8.09 -3.75
CA PHE A 16 -5.36 -7.58 -4.29
C PHE A 16 -4.18 -8.38 -3.74
N LYS A 17 -3.34 -8.89 -4.64
CA LYS A 17 -2.19 -9.76 -4.32
C LYS A 17 -2.59 -11.02 -3.55
N GLY A 18 -3.83 -11.49 -3.70
CA GLY A 18 -4.35 -12.64 -2.96
C GLY A 18 -4.85 -12.32 -1.55
N GLY A 19 -5.00 -11.05 -1.23
CA GLY A 19 -5.56 -10.62 0.05
C GLY A 19 -7.08 -10.76 0.14
N ASP A 20 -7.64 -10.25 1.22
CA ASP A 20 -9.08 -10.30 1.50
C ASP A 20 -9.72 -8.93 1.29
N GLY A 21 -10.93 -8.94 0.72
CA GLY A 21 -11.75 -7.75 0.58
C GLY A 21 -11.25 -6.76 -0.47
N PRO A 22 -11.88 -5.58 -0.52
CA PRO A 22 -11.54 -4.57 -1.51
C PRO A 22 -10.28 -3.79 -1.13
N PHE A 23 -9.55 -3.38 -2.16
CA PHE A 23 -8.46 -2.39 -2.08
C PHE A 23 -8.78 -1.29 -3.09
N ILE A 24 -8.67 -0.05 -2.70
CA ILE A 24 -9.03 1.08 -3.55
C ILE A 24 -7.78 1.91 -3.81
N THR A 25 -7.48 2.16 -5.08
CA THR A 25 -6.26 2.88 -5.45
C THR A 25 -6.53 3.97 -6.49
N ARG A 26 -5.81 5.08 -6.36
CA ARG A 26 -5.64 6.09 -7.40
C ARG A 26 -4.16 6.03 -7.77
N LEU A 27 -3.87 5.61 -9.00
CA LEU A 27 -2.51 5.28 -9.44
C LEU A 27 -2.05 6.19 -10.56
N ALA A 28 -0.87 6.78 -10.38
CA ALA A 28 -0.08 7.38 -11.46
C ALA A 28 1.16 6.51 -11.67
N ASP A 29 1.42 6.10 -12.91
CA ASP A 29 2.49 5.16 -13.24
C ASP A 29 3.13 5.61 -14.57
N ASP A 30 4.43 5.88 -14.54
CA ASP A 30 5.19 6.27 -15.74
C ASP A 30 6.10 5.13 -16.26
N GLY A 31 5.94 3.93 -15.73
CA GLY A 31 6.77 2.77 -16.07
C GLY A 31 8.04 2.65 -15.22
N LYS A 32 8.38 3.66 -14.44
CA LYS A 32 9.54 3.68 -13.54
C LYS A 32 9.13 3.78 -12.08
N VAL A 33 8.11 4.57 -11.81
CA VAL A 33 7.61 4.83 -10.46
C VAL A 33 6.10 4.72 -10.45
N LYS A 34 5.56 3.98 -9.51
CA LYS A 34 4.13 4.02 -9.17
C LYS A 34 3.94 4.97 -8.01
N ILE A 35 3.00 5.88 -8.14
CA ILE A 35 2.65 6.86 -7.12
C ILE A 35 1.17 6.70 -6.86
N MET A 36 0.80 6.38 -5.60
CA MET A 36 -0.55 5.95 -5.30
C MET A 36 -1.12 6.63 -4.08
N LEU A 37 -2.40 6.94 -4.16
CA LEU A 37 -3.21 7.28 -2.99
C LEU A 37 -4.25 6.17 -2.81
N ASN A 38 -4.18 5.49 -1.69
CA ASN A 38 -4.88 4.23 -1.46
C ASN A 38 -5.77 4.25 -0.23
N VAL A 39 -6.84 3.47 -0.30
CA VAL A 39 -7.69 3.14 0.85
C VAL A 39 -7.65 1.63 1.04
N LEU A 40 -7.34 1.21 2.27
CA LEU A 40 -7.48 -0.17 2.71
C LEU A 40 -8.67 -0.23 3.66
N PRO A 41 -9.85 -0.65 3.18
CA PRO A 41 -11.05 -0.67 4.01
C PRO A 41 -10.93 -1.57 5.23
N ALA A 42 -11.77 -1.31 6.22
CA ALA A 42 -11.85 -2.11 7.44
C ALA A 42 -11.99 -3.60 7.08
N GLY A 43 -11.17 -4.45 7.68
CA GLY A 43 -11.18 -5.89 7.45
C GLY A 43 -10.50 -6.37 6.17
N SER A 44 -10.05 -5.44 5.32
CA SER A 44 -9.35 -5.79 4.06
C SER A 44 -7.86 -6.02 4.28
N SER A 45 -7.25 -6.74 3.35
CA SER A 45 -5.80 -6.97 3.36
C SER A 45 -5.23 -6.97 1.95
N ILE A 46 -3.95 -6.62 1.86
CA ILE A 46 -3.12 -6.81 0.67
C ILE A 46 -2.31 -8.08 0.92
N GLY A 47 -2.42 -9.04 0.02
CA GLY A 47 -1.78 -10.34 0.19
C GLY A 47 -0.26 -10.28 0.17
N LEU A 48 0.37 -11.36 0.65
CA LEU A 48 1.81 -11.49 0.70
C LEU A 48 2.41 -11.42 -0.70
N HIS A 49 3.38 -10.53 -0.91
CA HIS A 49 4.08 -10.38 -2.18
C HIS A 49 5.50 -9.87 -1.96
N THR A 50 6.37 -10.18 -2.92
CA THR A 50 7.78 -9.79 -2.90
C THR A 50 8.01 -8.62 -3.85
N HIS A 51 8.78 -7.64 -3.42
CA HIS A 51 9.20 -6.52 -4.26
C HIS A 51 10.47 -6.87 -5.01
N THR A 52 10.31 -7.42 -6.22
CA THR A 52 11.44 -7.81 -7.08
C THR A 52 11.77 -6.69 -8.05
N GLY A 53 12.97 -6.10 -7.92
CA GLY A 53 13.43 -5.01 -8.77
C GLY A 53 12.79 -3.67 -8.47
N ASN A 54 12.12 -3.54 -7.34
CA ASN A 54 11.55 -2.30 -6.82
C ASN A 54 11.52 -2.34 -5.30
N CYS A 55 11.13 -1.24 -4.70
CA CYS A 55 10.82 -1.18 -3.26
C CYS A 55 9.51 -0.44 -3.08
N GLU A 56 8.99 -0.40 -1.86
CA GLU A 56 7.77 0.35 -1.57
C GLU A 56 7.93 1.18 -0.31
N VAL A 57 7.52 2.45 -0.39
CA VAL A 57 7.43 3.38 0.74
C VAL A 57 5.97 3.75 0.91
N MET A 58 5.42 3.53 2.10
CA MET A 58 4.02 3.79 2.43
C MET A 58 3.92 4.75 3.59
N TYR A 59 3.31 5.91 3.36
CA TYR A 59 3.04 6.89 4.41
C TYR A 59 1.58 6.78 4.83
N ILE A 60 1.34 6.45 6.09
CA ILE A 60 -0.02 6.28 6.62
C ILE A 60 -0.61 7.65 6.91
N LEU A 61 -1.73 7.95 6.25
CA LEU A 61 -2.42 9.23 6.38
C LEU A 61 -3.55 9.15 7.41
N LYS A 62 -4.20 7.99 7.52
CA LYS A 62 -5.35 7.80 8.40
C LYS A 62 -5.47 6.33 8.77
N GLY A 63 -5.89 6.06 10.01
CA GLY A 63 -6.13 4.69 10.46
C GLY A 63 -4.88 3.96 10.90
N THR A 64 -4.99 2.64 10.97
CA THR A 64 -3.94 1.75 11.47
C THR A 64 -3.82 0.54 10.55
N ILE A 65 -2.60 0.23 10.14
CA ILE A 65 -2.31 -0.91 9.29
C ILE A 65 -1.27 -1.79 9.99
N THR A 66 -1.55 -3.10 10.02
CA THR A 66 -0.62 -4.10 10.51
C THR A 66 0.12 -4.72 9.33
N PHE A 67 1.43 -4.61 9.35
CA PHE A 67 2.31 -5.18 8.33
C PHE A 67 3.00 -6.44 8.87
N ILE A 68 3.19 -7.42 8.00
CA ILE A 68 4.09 -8.53 8.27
C ILE A 68 5.14 -8.49 7.17
N CYS A 69 6.37 -8.13 7.54
CA CYS A 69 7.48 -7.98 6.60
C CYS A 69 8.57 -8.98 6.98
N ASP A 70 8.91 -9.90 6.09
CA ASP A 70 9.87 -10.99 6.32
C ASP A 70 9.56 -11.75 7.62
N GLY A 71 8.29 -12.04 7.88
CA GLY A 71 7.83 -12.74 9.07
C GLY A 71 7.74 -11.89 10.34
N LYS A 72 8.12 -10.61 10.28
CA LYS A 72 8.05 -9.68 11.41
C LYS A 72 6.79 -8.84 11.34
N THR A 73 6.01 -8.84 12.42
CA THR A 73 4.79 -8.03 12.53
C THR A 73 5.12 -6.66 13.10
N GLU A 74 4.61 -5.63 12.46
CA GLU A 74 4.67 -4.26 12.95
C GLU A 74 3.37 -3.53 12.65
N THR A 75 3.02 -2.57 13.49
CA THR A 75 1.79 -1.79 13.38
C THR A 75 2.13 -0.33 13.11
N ALA A 76 1.57 0.22 12.05
CA ALA A 76 1.77 1.61 11.66
C ALA A 76 0.50 2.41 11.85
N HIS A 77 0.65 3.63 12.37
CA HIS A 77 -0.42 4.59 12.61
C HIS A 77 -0.24 5.80 11.71
N ALA A 78 -1.24 6.68 11.66
CA ALA A 78 -1.14 7.93 10.91
C ALA A 78 0.14 8.69 11.29
N GLY A 79 0.91 9.09 10.28
CA GLY A 79 2.21 9.75 10.44
C GLY A 79 3.41 8.81 10.36
N ASP A 80 3.20 7.50 10.40
CA ASP A 80 4.28 6.52 10.27
C ASP A 80 4.56 6.19 8.81
N VAL A 81 5.80 5.78 8.54
CA VAL A 81 6.23 5.26 7.24
C VAL A 81 6.56 3.78 7.38
N HIS A 82 5.97 2.96 6.53
CA HIS A 82 6.39 1.57 6.35
C HIS A 82 7.24 1.46 5.09
N TYR A 83 8.40 0.83 5.20
CA TYR A 83 9.31 0.62 4.07
C TYR A 83 9.54 -0.88 3.86
N CYS A 84 9.27 -1.35 2.63
CA CYS A 84 9.59 -2.70 2.19
C CYS A 84 10.73 -2.60 1.17
N PRO A 85 11.96 -2.94 1.54
CA PRO A 85 13.11 -2.87 0.63
C PRO A 85 12.99 -3.82 -0.55
N ALA A 86 13.78 -3.57 -1.59
CA ALA A 86 13.87 -4.48 -2.74
C ALA A 86 14.31 -5.88 -2.29
N GLY A 87 13.65 -6.90 -2.82
CA GLY A 87 13.92 -8.31 -2.49
C GLY A 87 13.22 -8.82 -1.24
N HIS A 88 12.53 -7.95 -0.50
CA HIS A 88 11.79 -8.32 0.71
C HIS A 88 10.31 -8.55 0.40
N GLU A 89 9.64 -9.29 1.27
CA GLU A 89 8.22 -9.58 1.13
C GLU A 89 7.42 -8.96 2.27
N HIS A 90 6.19 -8.57 1.98
CA HIS A 90 5.29 -8.06 3.00
C HIS A 90 3.81 -8.32 2.67
N THR A 91 2.99 -8.18 3.69
CA THR A 91 1.54 -8.10 3.60
C THR A 91 1.06 -6.95 4.47
N ALA A 92 -0.08 -6.37 4.12
CA ALA A 92 -0.70 -5.29 4.87
C ALA A 92 -2.13 -5.68 5.24
N LYS A 93 -2.50 -5.49 6.50
CA LYS A 93 -3.83 -5.86 7.00
C LYS A 93 -4.46 -4.70 7.76
N ASN A 94 -5.70 -4.41 7.44
CA ASN A 94 -6.51 -3.52 8.26
C ASN A 94 -7.40 -4.35 9.18
N GLN A 95 -6.94 -4.58 10.40
CA GLN A 95 -7.63 -5.38 11.40
C GLN A 95 -8.51 -4.53 12.32
N THR A 96 -8.86 -3.32 11.88
CA THR A 96 -9.68 -2.38 12.63
C THR A 96 -11.07 -2.26 12.04
N THR A 97 -11.93 -1.45 12.68
CA THR A 97 -13.29 -1.16 12.20
C THR A 97 -13.36 0.12 11.37
N GLU A 98 -12.24 0.79 11.13
CA GLU A 98 -12.15 2.02 10.35
C GLU A 98 -11.33 1.81 9.09
N ASP A 99 -11.65 2.53 8.03
CA ASP A 99 -10.84 2.53 6.82
C ASP A 99 -9.48 3.17 7.08
N ALA A 100 -8.45 2.64 6.46
CA ALA A 100 -7.12 3.22 6.49
C ALA A 100 -6.79 3.86 5.13
N GLU A 101 -6.08 4.99 5.16
CA GLU A 101 -5.63 5.68 3.96
C GLU A 101 -4.13 5.82 4.01
N PHE A 102 -3.48 5.58 2.89
CA PHE A 102 -2.03 5.73 2.79
C PHE A 102 -1.59 6.16 1.41
N PHE A 103 -0.49 6.92 1.40
CA PHE A 103 0.22 7.30 0.20
C PHE A 103 1.37 6.32 0.00
N ALA A 104 1.54 5.81 -1.22
CA ALA A 104 2.59 4.85 -1.51
C ALA A 104 3.36 5.20 -2.77
N ILE A 105 4.66 4.92 -2.73
CA ILE A 105 5.55 5.06 -3.88
C ILE A 105 6.24 3.72 -4.08
N VAL A 106 6.22 3.22 -5.33
CA VAL A 106 6.91 1.98 -5.71
C VAL A 106 7.87 2.33 -6.86
N PRO A 107 9.09 2.77 -6.56
CA PRO A 107 10.09 3.06 -7.58
C PRO A 107 10.84 1.79 -7.98
N GLU A 108 11.27 1.73 -9.25
CA GLU A 108 12.22 0.72 -9.69
C GLU A 108 13.58 0.97 -9.05
N THR A 109 14.29 -0.10 -8.67
CA THR A 109 15.59 -0.04 -8.00
C THR A 109 16.72 -0.64 -8.85
N ARG A 110 16.47 -0.93 -10.10
CA ARG A 110 17.48 -1.47 -11.03
C ARG A 110 17.68 -0.59 -12.24
#